data_b4dd9241413422cbeaa012fcf9b73c42
#
_entry.id   b4dd9241413422cbeaa012fcf9b73c42
#
_cell.length_a   1.000
_cell.length_b   1.000
_cell.length_c   1.000
_cell.angle_alpha   90.00
_cell.angle_beta   90.00
_cell.angle_gamma   90.00
#
_symmetry.space_group_name_H-M   'P 1'
#
loop_
_entity.id
_entity.type
_entity.pdbx_description
1 polymer ?
#
loop_
_entity_poly.entity_id
_entity_poly.type
_entity_poly.pdbx_seq_one_letter_code
_entity_poly.pdbx_strand_id
1 'polypeptide(L)'
;MDFSELKLARPLLKAVGEQGYEKPSPIQEKAIPPVLEGRDLLGCAQTGTGKTAAFALPILQRLAAGHPNHKGVRALILTPTRELALQIDECFENYGRYVNVSHAVIFGGVGQAPQVAALGRGVEVLTACPGRLNDLIGQGFVDLAHLEVFVLDEADRMLDMGFLPSMRKIIGATPASRQTLLFSATIDQSIQKNLGSLLNDPAMVEIARNGETAKTVEQFMMPIKNFNKPELLEAVLREIRRDCNPQTVELQSNMALIATVGKGMVRRLKDDYPDSNIVAIDYDPSA
;
A
#
# COMPACT_ATOMS: atom_id res chain seq x y z
N MET A 1 -10.49 15.13 16.96
CA MET A 1 -9.04 15.30 17.20
C MET A 1 -8.44 16.00 16.01
N ASP A 2 -7.50 16.91 16.21
CA ASP A 2 -6.77 17.59 15.14
C ASP A 2 -5.36 17.01 15.03
N PHE A 3 -4.69 17.19 13.86
CA PHE A 3 -3.31 16.72 13.68
C PHE A 3 -2.32 17.31 14.70
N SER A 4 -2.57 18.51 15.19
CA SER A 4 -1.76 19.14 16.24
C SER A 4 -1.76 18.40 17.57
N GLU A 5 -2.83 17.63 17.85
CA GLU A 5 -2.97 16.80 19.06
C GLU A 5 -2.18 15.49 18.97
N LEU A 6 -1.75 15.08 17.77
CA LEU A 6 -0.98 13.86 17.52
C LEU A 6 0.52 14.01 17.84
N LYS A 7 0.95 15.13 18.44
CA LYS A 7 2.36 15.40 18.81
C LYS A 7 3.33 15.36 17.62
N LEU A 8 2.84 15.66 16.42
CA LEU A 8 3.68 15.77 15.24
C LEU A 8 4.48 17.09 15.24
N ALA A 9 5.71 17.05 14.74
CA ALA A 9 6.57 18.20 14.62
C ALA A 9 5.99 19.25 13.63
N ARG A 10 6.23 20.54 13.90
CA ARG A 10 5.72 21.63 13.09
C ARG A 10 5.98 21.51 11.59
N PRO A 11 7.18 21.08 11.11
CA PRO A 11 7.41 20.89 9.68
C PRO A 11 6.46 19.87 9.04
N LEU A 12 6.13 18.77 9.74
CA LEU A 12 5.20 17.76 9.27
C LEU A 12 3.76 18.25 9.28
N LEU A 13 3.35 18.98 10.34
CA LEU A 13 2.03 19.61 10.40
C LEU A 13 1.80 20.58 9.25
N LYS A 14 2.85 21.35 8.89
CA LYS A 14 2.81 22.26 7.74
C LYS A 14 2.61 21.50 6.43
N ALA A 15 3.37 20.43 6.22
CA ALA A 15 3.26 19.59 5.03
C ALA A 15 1.87 18.96 4.89
N VAL A 16 1.33 18.42 6.00
CA VAL A 16 -0.03 17.83 6.07
C VAL A 16 -1.10 18.87 5.71
N GLY A 17 -0.99 20.08 6.25
CA GLY A 17 -1.93 21.19 5.95
C GLY A 17 -1.90 21.60 4.47
N GLU A 18 -0.72 21.63 3.84
CA GLU A 18 -0.58 21.92 2.40
C GLU A 18 -1.17 20.85 1.49
N GLN A 19 -1.28 19.59 1.98
CA GLN A 19 -1.99 18.51 1.30
C GLN A 19 -3.52 18.58 1.48
N GLY A 20 -4.03 19.59 2.19
CA GLY A 20 -5.47 19.78 2.43
C GLY A 20 -6.06 18.87 3.51
N TYR A 21 -5.23 18.23 4.33
CA TYR A 21 -5.73 17.42 5.44
C TYR A 21 -6.08 18.29 6.64
N GLU A 22 -7.37 18.41 6.94
CA GLU A 22 -7.85 19.19 8.09
C GLU A 22 -7.88 18.35 9.38
N LYS A 23 -8.30 17.09 9.27
CA LYS A 23 -8.45 16.16 10.41
C LYS A 23 -7.83 14.81 10.11
N PRO A 24 -7.21 14.16 11.11
CA PRO A 24 -6.70 12.81 10.95
C PRO A 24 -7.87 11.83 10.75
N SER A 25 -7.63 10.83 9.91
CA SER A 25 -8.57 9.71 9.75
C SER A 25 -8.53 8.79 10.99
N PRO A 26 -9.55 7.93 11.19
CA PRO A 26 -9.59 7.03 12.35
C PRO A 26 -8.37 6.12 12.50
N ILE A 27 -7.74 5.67 11.39
CA ILE A 27 -6.51 4.89 11.45
C ILE A 27 -5.33 5.74 11.90
N GLN A 28 -5.26 7.00 11.45
CA GLN A 28 -4.19 7.93 11.81
C GLN A 28 -4.27 8.31 13.29
N GLU A 29 -5.48 8.64 13.80
CA GLU A 29 -5.70 8.96 15.22
C GLU A 29 -5.23 7.85 16.15
N LYS A 30 -5.51 6.58 15.78
CA LYS A 30 -5.21 5.43 16.63
C LYS A 30 -3.79 4.89 16.44
N ALA A 31 -3.21 4.99 15.23
CA ALA A 31 -1.92 4.40 14.92
C ALA A 31 -0.73 5.34 15.15
N ILE A 32 -0.88 6.64 14.89
CA ILE A 32 0.26 7.58 15.02
C ILE A 32 0.83 7.61 16.45
N PRO A 33 0.04 7.73 17.54
CA PRO A 33 0.59 7.79 18.87
C PRO A 33 1.43 6.58 19.28
N PRO A 34 0.96 5.31 19.19
CA PRO A 34 1.79 4.16 19.56
C PRO A 34 3.01 3.99 18.66
N VAL A 35 2.94 4.38 17.37
CA VAL A 35 4.11 4.34 16.47
C VAL A 35 5.16 5.35 16.91
N LEU A 36 4.78 6.56 17.32
CA LEU A 36 5.69 7.57 17.88
C LEU A 36 6.32 7.12 19.21
N GLU A 37 5.63 6.32 20.00
CA GLU A 37 6.12 5.71 21.24
C GLU A 37 7.11 4.56 20.98
N GLY A 38 7.29 4.15 19.74
CA GLY A 38 8.20 3.06 19.34
C GLY A 38 7.61 1.67 19.51
N ARG A 39 6.29 1.54 19.76
CA ARG A 39 5.62 0.23 19.85
C ARG A 39 5.41 -0.36 18.45
N ASP A 40 5.45 -1.68 18.39
CA ASP A 40 4.98 -2.39 17.20
C ASP A 40 3.48 -2.16 16.97
N LEU A 41 3.03 -2.28 15.74
CA LEU A 41 1.63 -2.05 15.37
C LEU A 41 1.09 -3.17 14.49
N LEU A 42 -0.12 -3.62 14.78
CA LEU A 42 -0.95 -4.39 13.87
C LEU A 42 -2.19 -3.57 13.49
N GLY A 43 -2.19 -3.02 12.29
CA GLY A 43 -3.24 -2.16 11.75
C GLY A 43 -4.14 -2.90 10.76
N CYS A 44 -5.43 -3.06 11.10
CA CYS A 44 -6.44 -3.58 10.19
C CYS A 44 -7.28 -2.43 9.63
N ALA A 45 -7.05 -2.10 8.35
CA ALA A 45 -7.80 -1.05 7.68
C ALA A 45 -7.75 -1.22 6.16
N GLN A 46 -8.84 -0.88 5.48
CA GLN A 46 -8.95 -0.95 4.03
C GLN A 46 -8.03 0.06 3.32
N THR A 47 -7.80 -0.14 2.02
CA THR A 47 -7.12 0.84 1.16
C THR A 47 -7.93 2.13 1.09
N GLY A 48 -7.26 3.28 1.03
CA GLY A 48 -7.92 4.59 1.02
C GLY A 48 -8.29 5.17 2.39
N THR A 49 -8.04 4.45 3.50
CA THR A 49 -8.32 4.95 4.87
C THR A 49 -7.26 5.90 5.43
N GLY A 50 -6.16 6.13 4.70
CA GLY A 50 -5.05 6.99 5.14
C GLY A 50 -3.93 6.26 5.89
N LYS A 51 -3.78 4.93 5.71
CA LYS A 51 -2.71 4.12 6.32
C LYS A 51 -1.31 4.68 6.05
N THR A 52 -1.06 5.15 4.83
CA THR A 52 0.26 5.67 4.45
C THR A 52 0.71 6.81 5.36
N ALA A 53 -0.14 7.79 5.63
CA ALA A 53 0.18 8.87 6.55
C ALA A 53 0.34 8.37 8.00
N ALA A 54 -0.39 7.31 8.39
CA ALA A 54 -0.31 6.73 9.74
C ALA A 54 1.07 6.17 10.07
N PHE A 55 1.84 5.68 9.07
CA PHE A 55 3.22 5.26 9.29
C PHE A 55 4.26 6.27 8.78
N ALA A 56 4.01 6.97 7.66
CA ALA A 56 4.99 7.87 7.07
C ALA A 56 5.31 9.07 7.97
N LEU A 57 4.29 9.70 8.58
CA LEU A 57 4.49 10.85 9.45
C LEU A 57 5.35 10.52 10.70
N PRO A 58 5.07 9.45 11.47
CA PRO A 58 5.93 9.07 12.58
C PRO A 58 7.36 8.68 12.16
N ILE A 59 7.50 7.97 11.03
CA ILE A 59 8.81 7.60 10.48
C ILE A 59 9.62 8.86 10.17
N LEU A 60 9.05 9.79 9.41
CA LEU A 60 9.71 11.06 9.08
C LEU A 60 10.10 11.85 10.34
N GLN A 61 9.23 11.90 11.35
CA GLN A 61 9.53 12.57 12.62
C GLN A 61 10.72 11.92 13.34
N ARG A 62 10.73 10.59 13.44
CA ARG A 62 11.81 9.84 14.09
C ARG A 62 13.13 10.05 13.36
N LEU A 63 13.14 9.91 12.03
CA LEU A 63 14.36 10.01 11.24
C LEU A 63 14.90 11.45 11.21
N ALA A 64 14.04 12.46 11.15
CA ALA A 64 14.43 13.86 11.20
C ALA A 64 15.03 14.29 12.55
N ALA A 65 14.63 13.67 13.66
CA ALA A 65 15.19 13.92 14.99
C ALA A 65 16.52 13.17 15.23
N GLY A 66 16.87 12.22 14.38
CA GLY A 66 18.01 11.32 14.58
C GLY A 66 19.29 11.76 13.88
N HIS A 67 20.33 10.97 14.08
CA HIS A 67 21.74 11.26 13.81
C HIS A 67 22.05 11.59 12.34
N PRO A 68 22.65 12.78 12.04
CA PRO A 68 22.99 13.20 10.68
C PRO A 68 24.10 12.38 10.00
N ASN A 69 24.70 11.41 10.69
CA ASN A 69 25.85 10.64 10.20
C ASN A 69 25.51 9.19 9.79
N HIS A 70 24.24 8.78 9.82
CA HIS A 70 23.86 7.45 9.35
C HIS A 70 23.77 7.42 7.83
N LYS A 71 24.68 6.69 7.20
CA LYS A 71 24.57 6.32 5.78
C LYS A 71 23.96 4.92 5.70
N GLY A 72 22.71 4.83 5.24
CA GLY A 72 22.05 3.55 5.02
C GLY A 72 20.55 3.58 5.28
N VAL A 73 19.88 2.48 4.98
CA VAL A 73 18.43 2.34 5.13
C VAL A 73 18.05 2.21 6.60
N ARG A 74 17.29 3.17 7.11
CA ARG A 74 16.78 3.22 8.48
C ARG A 74 15.30 2.84 8.57
N ALA A 75 14.53 3.11 7.52
CA ALA A 75 13.14 2.65 7.41
C ALA A 75 12.93 1.90 6.09
N LEU A 76 12.30 0.74 6.16
CA LEU A 76 11.93 -0.08 5.00
C LEU A 76 10.41 -0.25 4.97
N ILE A 77 9.80 0.11 3.85
CA ILE A 77 8.39 -0.15 3.57
C ILE A 77 8.32 -1.23 2.48
N LEU A 78 7.75 -2.37 2.81
CA LEU A 78 7.54 -3.46 1.89
C LEU A 78 6.09 -3.49 1.43
N THR A 79 5.88 -3.54 0.11
CA THR A 79 4.56 -3.46 -0.52
C THR A 79 4.45 -4.39 -1.74
N PRO A 80 3.26 -4.94 -2.06
CA PRO A 80 3.13 -5.97 -3.10
C PRO A 80 3.35 -5.48 -4.53
N THR A 81 3.00 -4.22 -4.84
CA THR A 81 2.95 -3.75 -6.22
C THR A 81 3.80 -2.51 -6.44
N ARG A 82 4.21 -2.34 -7.70
CA ARG A 82 4.96 -1.17 -8.16
C ARG A 82 4.17 0.13 -7.97
N GLU A 83 2.90 0.09 -8.31
CA GLU A 83 1.99 1.24 -8.25
C GLU A 83 1.88 1.75 -6.82
N LEU A 84 1.66 0.83 -5.86
CA LEU A 84 1.59 1.20 -4.44
C LEU A 84 2.94 1.69 -3.92
N ALA A 85 4.06 1.09 -4.36
CA ALA A 85 5.38 1.56 -3.97
C ALA A 85 5.64 3.01 -4.41
N LEU A 86 5.23 3.37 -5.63
CA LEU A 86 5.34 4.75 -6.15
C LEU A 86 4.45 5.72 -5.37
N GLN A 87 3.21 5.33 -5.07
CA GLN A 87 2.29 6.16 -4.26
C GLN A 87 2.83 6.41 -2.85
N ILE A 88 3.42 5.40 -2.23
CA ILE A 88 4.02 5.54 -0.90
C ILE A 88 5.25 6.47 -0.96
N ASP A 89 6.11 6.32 -1.96
CA ASP A 89 7.28 7.17 -2.15
C ASP A 89 6.90 8.66 -2.36
N GLU A 90 5.87 8.92 -3.17
CA GLU A 90 5.27 10.25 -3.35
C GLU A 90 4.72 10.82 -2.02
N CYS A 91 4.14 9.98 -1.18
CA CYS A 91 3.71 10.41 0.16
C CYS A 91 4.91 10.83 1.03
N PHE A 92 6.04 10.09 1.00
CA PHE A 92 7.26 10.49 1.71
C PHE A 92 7.83 11.80 1.18
N GLU A 93 7.82 12.03 -0.13
CA GLU A 93 8.20 13.31 -0.74
C GLU A 93 7.32 14.47 -0.23
N ASN A 94 5.99 14.29 -0.29
CA ASN A 94 5.03 15.32 0.07
C ASN A 94 5.05 15.63 1.57
N TYR A 95 5.02 14.63 2.44
CA TYR A 95 5.06 14.82 3.90
C TYR A 95 6.45 15.21 4.41
N GLY A 96 7.50 14.75 3.72
CA GLY A 96 8.90 15.02 4.06
C GLY A 96 9.44 16.36 3.58
N ARG A 97 8.67 17.16 2.83
CA ARG A 97 9.10 18.39 2.17
C ARG A 97 9.89 19.37 3.04
N TYR A 98 9.60 19.42 4.33
CA TYR A 98 10.21 20.35 5.29
C TYR A 98 11.15 19.69 6.28
N VAL A 99 11.52 18.44 6.06
CA VAL A 99 12.51 17.69 6.83
C VAL A 99 13.58 17.13 5.89
N ASN A 100 14.79 16.95 6.43
CA ASN A 100 15.90 16.44 5.64
C ASN A 100 16.01 14.92 5.84
N VAL A 101 15.17 14.16 5.13
CA VAL A 101 15.17 12.70 5.13
C VAL A 101 15.17 12.22 3.68
N SER A 102 16.18 11.46 3.30
CA SER A 102 16.32 10.91 1.95
C SER A 102 15.47 9.67 1.76
N HIS A 103 14.79 9.56 0.63
CA HIS A 103 13.96 8.40 0.30
C HIS A 103 14.20 7.91 -1.13
N ALA A 104 13.86 6.66 -1.39
CA ALA A 104 13.86 6.07 -2.73
C ALA A 104 12.90 4.90 -2.82
N VAL A 105 12.50 4.57 -4.06
CA VAL A 105 11.64 3.44 -4.37
C VAL A 105 12.35 2.43 -5.27
N ILE A 106 12.18 1.13 -4.98
CA ILE A 106 12.71 0.04 -5.81
C ILE A 106 11.65 -1.02 -6.11
N PHE A 107 11.58 -1.43 -7.39
CA PHE A 107 10.63 -2.44 -7.86
C PHE A 107 11.14 -3.13 -9.13
N GLY A 108 10.58 -4.30 -9.43
CA GLY A 108 10.89 -5.10 -10.61
C GLY A 108 10.26 -4.57 -11.90
N GLY A 109 10.59 -5.22 -13.02
CA GLY A 109 10.02 -4.90 -14.34
C GLY A 109 10.66 -3.69 -15.06
N VAL A 110 11.70 -3.09 -14.45
CA VAL A 110 12.48 -1.98 -15.02
C VAL A 110 13.97 -2.21 -14.78
N GLY A 111 14.82 -1.48 -15.52
CA GLY A 111 16.27 -1.54 -15.34
C GLY A 111 16.68 -1.18 -13.91
N GLN A 112 17.70 -1.88 -13.36
CA GLN A 112 18.14 -1.63 -11.98
C GLN A 112 19.13 -0.46 -11.84
N ALA A 113 19.81 -0.07 -12.90
CA ALA A 113 20.88 0.93 -12.84
C ALA A 113 20.46 2.27 -12.21
N PRO A 114 19.30 2.87 -12.54
CA PRO A 114 18.84 4.08 -11.86
C PRO A 114 18.56 3.88 -10.37
N GLN A 115 18.02 2.70 -9.99
CA GLN A 115 17.72 2.37 -8.60
C GLN A 115 19.00 2.18 -7.78
N VAL A 116 20.00 1.48 -8.34
CA VAL A 116 21.32 1.32 -7.73
C VAL A 116 22.01 2.68 -7.56
N ALA A 117 21.93 3.55 -8.56
CA ALA A 117 22.46 4.90 -8.46
C ALA A 117 21.77 5.75 -7.38
N ALA A 118 20.46 5.57 -7.18
CA ALA A 118 19.73 6.23 -6.10
C ALA A 118 20.18 5.73 -4.72
N LEU A 119 20.30 4.41 -4.55
CA LEU A 119 20.81 3.79 -3.32
C LEU A 119 22.23 4.25 -2.97
N GLY A 120 23.09 4.38 -3.98
CA GLY A 120 24.48 4.84 -3.80
C GLY A 120 24.63 6.28 -3.30
N ARG A 121 23.60 7.12 -3.41
CA ARG A 121 23.59 8.48 -2.84
C ARG A 121 23.31 8.52 -1.34
N GLY A 122 22.91 7.39 -0.76
CA GLY A 122 22.47 7.27 0.62
C GLY A 122 20.97 7.52 0.73
N VAL A 123 20.25 6.51 1.21
CA VAL A 123 18.79 6.51 1.34
C VAL A 123 18.43 6.08 2.75
N GLU A 124 17.63 6.87 3.46
CA GLU A 124 17.18 6.57 4.82
C GLU A 124 15.85 5.83 4.81
N VAL A 125 14.93 6.19 3.89
CA VAL A 125 13.64 5.52 3.71
C VAL A 125 13.62 4.80 2.38
N LEU A 126 13.45 3.48 2.41
CA LEU A 126 13.37 2.65 1.22
C LEU A 126 11.99 2.03 1.09
N THR A 127 11.25 2.38 0.04
CA THR A 127 10.01 1.70 -0.34
C THR A 127 10.31 0.64 -1.39
N ALA A 128 9.85 -0.59 -1.20
CA ALA A 128 10.29 -1.70 -2.03
C ALA A 128 9.22 -2.76 -2.30
N CYS A 129 9.29 -3.36 -3.51
CA CYS A 129 8.64 -4.65 -3.78
C CYS A 129 9.59 -5.82 -3.44
N PRO A 130 9.09 -6.93 -2.87
CA PRO A 130 9.92 -8.01 -2.31
C PRO A 130 10.94 -8.62 -3.28
N GLY A 131 10.56 -8.85 -4.54
CA GLY A 131 11.43 -9.49 -5.54
C GLY A 131 12.70 -8.68 -5.81
N ARG A 132 12.55 -7.43 -6.23
CA ARG A 132 13.68 -6.54 -6.55
C ARG A 132 14.53 -6.25 -5.31
N LEU A 133 13.93 -6.10 -4.14
CA LEU A 133 14.69 -5.87 -2.92
C LEU A 133 15.62 -7.06 -2.61
N ASN A 134 15.11 -8.29 -2.70
CA ASN A 134 15.94 -9.49 -2.51
C ASN A 134 17.10 -9.55 -3.50
N ASP A 135 16.87 -9.21 -4.77
CA ASP A 135 17.92 -9.18 -5.78
C ASP A 135 19.03 -8.18 -5.41
N LEU A 136 18.65 -6.97 -4.99
CA LEU A 136 19.61 -5.92 -4.65
C LEU A 136 20.33 -6.17 -3.31
N ILE A 137 19.68 -6.82 -2.33
CA ILE A 137 20.33 -7.33 -1.12
C ILE A 137 21.37 -8.39 -1.49
N GLY A 138 20.99 -9.37 -2.34
CA GLY A 138 21.87 -10.43 -2.78
C GLY A 138 23.09 -9.93 -3.58
N GLN A 139 22.99 -8.79 -4.25
CA GLN A 139 24.08 -8.12 -4.96
C GLN A 139 24.89 -7.16 -4.06
N GLY A 140 24.52 -6.97 -2.79
CA GLY A 140 25.20 -6.07 -1.86
C GLY A 140 24.90 -4.57 -2.04
N PHE A 141 23.88 -4.21 -2.82
CA PHE A 141 23.49 -2.80 -3.01
C PHE A 141 22.60 -2.26 -1.89
N VAL A 142 21.99 -3.13 -1.09
CA VAL A 142 21.15 -2.76 0.05
C VAL A 142 21.64 -3.48 1.29
N ASP A 143 21.95 -2.70 2.33
CA ASP A 143 22.24 -3.18 3.67
C ASP A 143 21.12 -2.74 4.62
N LEU A 144 20.54 -3.70 5.35
CA LEU A 144 19.46 -3.49 6.32
C LEU A 144 19.91 -3.65 7.77
N ALA A 145 21.22 -3.78 8.04
CA ALA A 145 21.75 -4.02 9.38
C ALA A 145 21.43 -2.90 10.38
N HIS A 146 21.12 -1.69 9.89
CA HIS A 146 20.81 -0.52 10.72
C HIS A 146 19.34 -0.11 10.66
N LEU A 147 18.45 -1.03 10.22
CA LEU A 147 17.04 -0.75 10.09
C LEU A 147 16.39 -0.49 11.45
N GLU A 148 15.75 0.65 11.60
CA GLU A 148 15.05 1.06 12.81
C GLU A 148 13.54 0.75 12.73
N VAL A 149 12.93 0.92 11.53
CA VAL A 149 11.49 0.72 11.31
C VAL A 149 11.26 -0.16 10.08
N PHE A 150 10.45 -1.19 10.25
CA PHE A 150 10.02 -2.08 9.18
C PHE A 150 8.51 -2.03 9.03
N VAL A 151 8.02 -1.67 7.84
CA VAL A 151 6.60 -1.61 7.52
C VAL A 151 6.28 -2.70 6.50
N LEU A 152 5.24 -3.48 6.78
CA LEU A 152 4.58 -4.38 5.84
C LEU A 152 3.22 -3.76 5.49
N ASP A 153 3.08 -3.22 4.28
CA ASP A 153 1.79 -2.67 3.82
C ASP A 153 1.12 -3.62 2.82
N GLU A 154 -0.19 -3.80 2.94
CA GLU A 154 -0.98 -4.83 2.24
C GLU A 154 -0.40 -6.24 2.42
N ALA A 155 -0.14 -6.62 3.69
CA ALA A 155 0.51 -7.89 4.03
C ALA A 155 -0.29 -9.12 3.57
N ASP A 156 -1.63 -9.09 3.67
CA ASP A 156 -2.53 -10.10 3.12
C ASP A 156 -2.29 -10.30 1.62
N ARG A 157 -2.26 -9.23 0.85
CA ARG A 157 -2.01 -9.28 -0.59
C ARG A 157 -0.62 -9.81 -0.94
N MET A 158 0.40 -9.49 -0.13
CA MET A 158 1.73 -10.07 -0.33
C MET A 158 1.73 -11.59 -0.12
N LEU A 159 0.96 -12.10 0.86
CA LEU A 159 0.80 -13.54 1.07
C LEU A 159 0.07 -14.20 -0.09
N ASP A 160 -1.04 -13.62 -0.56
CA ASP A 160 -1.83 -14.11 -1.68
C ASP A 160 -1.01 -14.18 -2.99
N MET A 161 -0.12 -13.22 -3.20
CA MET A 161 0.80 -13.21 -4.34
C MET A 161 2.00 -14.15 -4.18
N GLY A 162 2.09 -14.90 -3.08
CA GLY A 162 3.16 -15.89 -2.85
C GLY A 162 4.51 -15.28 -2.46
N PHE A 163 4.55 -14.04 -1.97
CA PHE A 163 5.80 -13.38 -1.57
C PHE A 163 6.38 -13.84 -0.22
N LEU A 164 5.71 -14.75 0.49
CA LEU A 164 6.17 -15.21 1.79
C LEU A 164 7.65 -15.66 1.84
N PRO A 165 8.18 -16.45 0.85
CA PRO A 165 9.59 -16.81 0.86
C PRO A 165 10.52 -15.60 0.72
N SER A 166 10.13 -14.64 -0.12
CA SER A 166 10.90 -13.39 -0.31
C SER A 166 10.89 -12.53 0.94
N MET A 167 9.73 -12.39 1.58
CA MET A 167 9.56 -11.65 2.84
C MET A 167 10.41 -12.25 3.95
N ARG A 168 10.44 -13.58 4.11
CA ARG A 168 11.27 -14.27 5.13
C ARG A 168 12.76 -13.99 4.96
N LYS A 169 13.26 -13.92 3.71
CA LYS A 169 14.66 -13.58 3.43
C LYS A 169 14.97 -12.13 3.87
N ILE A 170 14.08 -11.19 3.50
CA ILE A 170 14.22 -9.78 3.86
C ILE A 170 14.19 -9.62 5.38
N ILE A 171 13.22 -10.22 6.06
CA ILE A 171 13.07 -10.20 7.51
C ILE A 171 14.33 -10.72 8.21
N GLY A 172 14.90 -11.82 7.70
CA GLY A 172 16.15 -12.40 8.22
C GLY A 172 17.36 -11.49 8.07
N ALA A 173 17.32 -10.50 7.18
CA ALA A 173 18.39 -9.51 6.98
C ALA A 173 18.21 -8.24 7.84
N THR A 174 17.13 -8.15 8.62
CA THR A 174 16.84 -6.97 9.46
C THR A 174 17.12 -7.22 10.94
N PRO A 175 17.53 -6.21 11.74
CA PRO A 175 17.76 -6.34 13.17
C PRO A 175 16.51 -6.79 13.93
N ALA A 176 16.65 -7.60 14.97
CA ALA A 176 15.52 -7.99 15.84
C ALA A 176 14.98 -6.82 16.67
N SER A 177 15.80 -5.80 16.92
CA SER A 177 15.45 -4.60 17.71
C SER A 177 14.63 -3.57 16.95
N ARG A 178 14.37 -3.79 15.65
CA ARG A 178 13.55 -2.86 14.87
C ARG A 178 12.13 -2.77 15.39
N GLN A 179 11.49 -1.63 15.21
CA GLN A 179 10.04 -1.49 15.31
C GLN A 179 9.38 -2.08 14.07
N THR A 180 8.32 -2.88 14.24
CA THR A 180 7.60 -3.50 13.12
C THR A 180 6.17 -3.01 13.06
N LEU A 181 5.76 -2.50 11.90
CA LEU A 181 4.41 -2.02 11.63
C LEU A 181 3.80 -2.90 10.53
N LEU A 182 2.73 -3.62 10.84
CA LEU A 182 2.03 -4.48 9.91
C LEU A 182 0.66 -3.90 9.61
N PHE A 183 0.39 -3.59 8.35
CA PHE A 183 -0.91 -3.15 7.86
C PHE A 183 -1.49 -4.18 6.90
N SER A 184 -2.76 -4.51 7.10
CA SER A 184 -3.51 -5.48 6.30
C SER A 184 -4.97 -5.04 6.20
N ALA A 185 -5.66 -5.42 5.13
CA ALA A 185 -7.12 -5.24 5.06
C ALA A 185 -7.86 -6.31 5.87
N THR A 186 -7.22 -7.46 6.11
CA THR A 186 -7.75 -8.58 6.89
C THR A 186 -6.72 -9.08 7.90
N ILE A 187 -7.19 -9.53 9.07
CA ILE A 187 -6.36 -10.24 10.06
C ILE A 187 -6.92 -11.65 10.19
N ASP A 188 -6.53 -12.50 9.26
CA ASP A 188 -6.90 -13.91 9.23
C ASP A 188 -5.84 -14.80 9.92
N GLN A 189 -6.13 -16.11 9.95
CA GLN A 189 -5.19 -17.09 10.49
C GLN A 189 -3.86 -17.15 9.71
N SER A 190 -3.86 -16.81 8.42
CA SER A 190 -2.66 -16.81 7.58
C SER A 190 -1.71 -15.68 8.01
N ILE A 191 -2.23 -14.47 8.21
CA ILE A 191 -1.47 -13.33 8.74
C ILE A 191 -0.89 -13.66 10.11
N GLN A 192 -1.72 -14.16 11.03
CA GLN A 192 -1.29 -14.49 12.39
C GLN A 192 -0.20 -15.58 12.39
N LYS A 193 -0.38 -16.66 11.64
CA LYS A 193 0.56 -17.78 11.55
C LYS A 193 1.89 -17.41 10.91
N ASN A 194 1.89 -16.62 9.84
CA ASN A 194 3.07 -16.34 9.04
C ASN A 194 3.83 -15.09 9.47
N LEU A 195 3.14 -14.10 10.01
CA LEU A 195 3.69 -12.77 10.30
C LEU A 195 3.51 -12.34 11.77
N GLY A 196 2.64 -12.98 12.54
CA GLY A 196 2.37 -12.61 13.94
C GLY A 196 3.61 -12.65 14.83
N SER A 197 4.53 -13.59 14.59
CA SER A 197 5.79 -13.68 15.34
C SER A 197 6.80 -12.54 15.08
N LEU A 198 6.53 -11.69 14.10
CA LEU A 198 7.37 -10.51 13.79
C LEU A 198 7.10 -9.35 14.73
N LEU A 199 5.96 -9.38 15.40
CA LEU A 199 5.47 -8.30 16.25
C LEU A 199 5.74 -8.64 17.73
N ASN A 200 6.22 -7.64 18.47
CA ASN A 200 6.45 -7.74 19.90
C ASN A 200 5.47 -6.83 20.65
N ASP A 201 4.51 -7.39 21.37
CA ASP A 201 3.45 -6.67 22.10
C ASP A 201 2.84 -5.51 21.31
N PRO A 202 2.29 -5.78 20.10
CA PRO A 202 1.86 -4.72 19.20
C PRO A 202 0.62 -3.98 19.73
N ALA A 203 0.56 -2.69 19.44
CA ALA A 203 -0.69 -1.96 19.51
C ALA A 203 -1.63 -2.47 18.40
N MET A 204 -2.82 -2.94 18.80
CA MET A 204 -3.84 -3.42 17.87
C MET A 204 -4.74 -2.24 17.48
N VAL A 205 -4.77 -1.92 16.19
CA VAL A 205 -5.65 -0.88 15.64
C VAL A 205 -6.53 -1.49 14.56
N GLU A 206 -7.77 -1.70 14.90
CA GLU A 206 -8.78 -2.17 13.96
C GLU A 206 -9.75 -1.03 13.66
N ILE A 207 -9.85 -0.69 12.39
CA ILE A 207 -10.89 0.21 11.89
C ILE A 207 -12.00 -0.68 11.38
N ALA A 208 -13.13 -0.65 12.07
CA ALA A 208 -14.30 -1.44 11.72
C ALA A 208 -14.58 -1.30 10.23
N ARG A 209 -14.78 -2.42 9.56
CA ARG A 209 -15.39 -2.42 8.25
C ARG A 209 -16.77 -1.80 8.46
N ASN A 210 -16.94 -0.56 8.05
CA ASN A 210 -18.29 -0.10 7.83
C ASN A 210 -18.81 -1.05 6.76
N GLY A 211 -19.65 -2.00 7.15
CA GLY A 211 -20.26 -2.99 6.27
C GLY A 211 -21.26 -2.36 5.28
N GLU A 212 -21.21 -1.07 5.12
CA GLU A 212 -21.83 -0.34 4.06
C GLU A 212 -20.94 -0.47 2.81
N THR A 213 -21.33 -1.36 1.89
CA THR A 213 -21.07 -1.14 0.45
C THR A 213 -21.15 0.36 0.23
N ALA A 214 -20.15 0.94 -0.43
CA ALA A 214 -20.16 2.39 -0.69
C ALA A 214 -21.58 2.76 -1.13
N LYS A 215 -22.25 3.68 -0.41
CA LYS A 215 -23.65 4.07 -0.66
C LYS A 215 -23.89 4.53 -2.11
N THR A 216 -22.81 4.77 -2.83
CA THR A 216 -22.75 5.18 -4.22
C THR A 216 -22.57 4.03 -5.22
N VAL A 217 -22.37 2.78 -4.75
CA VAL A 217 -22.18 1.62 -5.62
C VAL A 217 -23.35 0.67 -5.48
N GLU A 218 -24.14 0.55 -6.54
CA GLU A 218 -25.22 -0.42 -6.65
C GLU A 218 -24.64 -1.76 -7.12
N GLN A 219 -24.85 -2.82 -6.34
CA GLN A 219 -24.30 -4.15 -6.63
C GLN A 219 -25.42 -5.10 -7.06
N PHE A 220 -25.21 -5.76 -8.19
CA PHE A 220 -26.12 -6.79 -8.70
C PHE A 220 -25.42 -8.14 -8.75
N MET A 221 -26.12 -9.19 -8.32
CA MET A 221 -25.67 -10.57 -8.45
C MET A 221 -26.45 -11.25 -9.57
N MET A 222 -25.78 -11.72 -10.61
CA MET A 222 -26.36 -12.48 -11.71
C MET A 222 -25.82 -13.91 -11.68
N PRO A 223 -26.63 -14.90 -11.25
CA PRO A 223 -26.22 -16.31 -11.30
C PRO A 223 -26.12 -16.77 -12.75
N ILE A 224 -24.94 -17.24 -13.16
CA ILE A 224 -24.67 -17.65 -14.54
C ILE A 224 -23.69 -18.82 -14.58
N LYS A 225 -23.82 -19.70 -15.59
CA LYS A 225 -22.84 -20.75 -15.85
C LYS A 225 -21.54 -20.15 -16.41
N ASN A 226 -20.40 -20.70 -15.99
CA ASN A 226 -19.07 -20.17 -16.31
C ASN A 226 -18.81 -19.91 -17.81
N PHE A 227 -19.31 -20.78 -18.69
CA PHE A 227 -19.11 -20.63 -20.14
C PHE A 227 -19.89 -19.49 -20.80
N ASN A 228 -20.91 -18.96 -20.11
CA ASN A 228 -21.73 -17.85 -20.62
C ASN A 228 -21.30 -16.46 -20.07
N LYS A 229 -20.29 -16.41 -19.18
CA LYS A 229 -19.83 -15.15 -18.57
C LYS A 229 -19.38 -14.09 -19.60
N PRO A 230 -18.61 -14.44 -20.66
CA PRO A 230 -18.23 -13.47 -21.68
C PRO A 230 -19.40 -12.84 -22.42
N GLU A 231 -20.37 -13.67 -22.80
CA GLU A 231 -21.54 -13.24 -23.54
C GLU A 231 -22.46 -12.34 -22.68
N LEU A 232 -22.63 -12.67 -21.39
CA LEU A 232 -23.37 -11.84 -20.46
C LEU A 232 -22.67 -10.49 -20.24
N LEU A 233 -21.36 -10.48 -20.06
CA LEU A 233 -20.58 -9.25 -19.88
C LEU A 233 -20.74 -8.33 -21.10
N GLU A 234 -20.64 -8.89 -22.33
CA GLU A 234 -20.84 -8.13 -23.56
C GLU A 234 -22.27 -7.57 -23.65
N ALA A 235 -23.28 -8.37 -23.29
CA ALA A 235 -24.67 -7.92 -23.27
C ALA A 235 -24.91 -6.78 -22.27
N VAL A 236 -24.36 -6.91 -21.05
CA VAL A 236 -24.47 -5.87 -20.01
C VAL A 236 -23.77 -4.58 -20.46
N LEU A 237 -22.60 -4.67 -21.06
CA LEU A 237 -21.87 -3.51 -21.59
C LEU A 237 -22.64 -2.80 -22.71
N ARG A 238 -23.27 -3.56 -23.60
CA ARG A 238 -24.12 -3.02 -24.67
C ARG A 238 -25.35 -2.31 -24.12
N GLU A 239 -26.01 -2.86 -23.09
CA GLU A 239 -27.17 -2.26 -22.42
C GLU A 239 -26.77 -0.94 -21.75
N ILE A 240 -25.73 -0.93 -20.94
CA ILE A 240 -25.20 0.27 -20.29
C ILE A 240 -24.88 1.36 -21.34
N ARG A 241 -24.26 0.98 -22.47
CA ARG A 241 -23.91 1.91 -23.55
C ARG A 241 -25.13 2.50 -24.25
N ARG A 242 -26.20 1.73 -24.36
CA ARG A 242 -27.46 2.18 -24.98
C ARG A 242 -28.18 3.18 -24.09
N ASP A 243 -28.14 3.01 -22.78
CA ASP A 243 -28.85 3.83 -21.81
C ASP A 243 -28.06 5.07 -21.36
N CYS A 244 -26.74 5.09 -21.60
CA CYS A 244 -25.89 6.26 -21.37
C CYS A 244 -26.06 7.29 -22.50
N ASN A 245 -26.77 8.38 -22.22
CA ASN A 245 -26.85 9.53 -23.11
C ASN A 245 -25.44 10.15 -23.28
N PRO A 246 -24.93 10.40 -24.50
CA PRO A 246 -23.59 10.97 -24.75
C PRO A 246 -23.34 12.33 -24.07
N GLN A 247 -24.39 13.01 -23.59
CA GLN A 247 -24.26 14.28 -22.87
C GLN A 247 -24.00 14.14 -21.36
N THR A 248 -24.02 12.94 -20.79
CA THR A 248 -23.64 12.68 -19.38
C THR A 248 -22.23 12.10 -19.27
N VAL A 249 -21.26 12.79 -19.86
CA VAL A 249 -19.85 12.38 -19.94
C VAL A 249 -19.17 12.28 -18.55
N GLU A 250 -19.72 12.88 -17.51
CA GLU A 250 -19.19 12.76 -16.14
C GLU A 250 -19.34 11.37 -15.52
N LEU A 251 -20.23 10.52 -16.03
CA LEU A 251 -20.40 9.15 -15.55
C LEU A 251 -19.36 8.17 -16.09
N GLN A 252 -18.66 8.49 -17.18
CA GLN A 252 -17.69 7.58 -17.83
C GLN A 252 -16.36 7.45 -17.07
N SER A 253 -15.95 8.44 -16.30
CA SER A 253 -14.68 8.41 -15.56
C SER A 253 -14.73 7.62 -14.26
N ASN A 254 -15.89 7.29 -13.72
CA ASN A 254 -16.08 6.66 -12.41
C ASN A 254 -16.73 5.26 -12.46
N MET A 255 -16.97 4.69 -13.65
CA MET A 255 -17.52 3.34 -13.76
C MET A 255 -16.42 2.28 -13.62
N ALA A 256 -16.38 1.63 -12.48
CA ALA A 256 -15.63 0.39 -12.30
C ALA A 256 -16.53 -0.79 -12.66
N LEU A 257 -16.28 -1.46 -13.78
CA LEU A 257 -16.94 -2.71 -14.11
C LEU A 257 -16.14 -3.87 -13.49
N ILE A 258 -16.69 -4.50 -12.46
CA ILE A 258 -16.11 -5.69 -11.85
C ILE A 258 -16.70 -6.91 -12.54
N ALA A 259 -15.89 -7.59 -13.37
CA ALA A 259 -16.28 -8.82 -14.00
C ALA A 259 -15.16 -9.86 -13.90
N THR A 260 -15.51 -11.09 -13.53
CA THR A 260 -14.59 -12.24 -13.58
C THR A 260 -14.45 -12.71 -15.02
N VAL A 261 -13.39 -12.30 -15.67
CA VAL A 261 -13.10 -12.67 -17.06
C VAL A 261 -11.65 -13.11 -17.20
N GLY A 262 -11.40 -14.16 -17.99
CA GLY A 262 -10.05 -14.64 -18.26
C GLY A 262 -9.17 -13.56 -18.90
N LYS A 263 -7.85 -13.66 -18.69
CA LYS A 263 -6.83 -12.65 -19.12
C LYS A 263 -6.95 -12.16 -20.58
N GLY A 264 -7.43 -13.00 -21.50
CA GLY A 264 -7.60 -12.63 -22.92
C GLY A 264 -8.76 -11.65 -23.16
N MET A 265 -9.79 -11.66 -22.30
CA MET A 265 -10.94 -10.78 -22.44
C MET A 265 -10.70 -9.40 -21.83
N VAL A 266 -9.92 -9.32 -20.75
CA VAL A 266 -9.48 -8.04 -20.17
C VAL A 266 -8.71 -7.20 -21.21
N ARG A 267 -7.89 -7.85 -22.04
CA ARG A 267 -7.15 -7.18 -23.10
C ARG A 267 -8.07 -6.63 -24.19
N ARG A 268 -9.05 -7.40 -24.65
CA ARG A 268 -10.07 -6.95 -25.59
C ARG A 268 -10.90 -5.78 -25.06
N LEU A 269 -11.36 -5.88 -23.82
CA LEU A 269 -12.14 -4.82 -23.20
C LEU A 269 -11.36 -3.52 -23.04
N LYS A 270 -10.05 -3.58 -22.77
CA LYS A 270 -9.18 -2.39 -22.76
C LYS A 270 -8.97 -1.79 -24.15
N ASP A 271 -8.92 -2.62 -25.19
CA ASP A 271 -8.79 -2.13 -26.57
C ASP A 271 -10.10 -1.46 -27.04
N ASP A 272 -11.26 -2.01 -26.65
CA ASP A 272 -12.58 -1.47 -27.02
C ASP A 272 -13.03 -0.28 -26.12
N TYR A 273 -12.49 -0.18 -24.89
CA TYR A 273 -12.85 0.84 -23.89
C TYR A 273 -11.58 1.38 -23.18
N PRO A 274 -10.71 2.14 -23.88
CA PRO A 274 -9.41 2.57 -23.36
C PRO A 274 -9.49 3.46 -22.13
N ASP A 275 -10.59 4.21 -21.95
CA ASP A 275 -10.80 5.17 -20.86
C ASP A 275 -11.54 4.56 -19.64
N SER A 276 -11.80 3.26 -19.64
CA SER A 276 -12.54 2.59 -18.58
C SER A 276 -11.63 1.92 -17.56
N ASN A 277 -11.86 2.15 -16.28
CA ASN A 277 -11.24 1.41 -15.18
C ASN A 277 -11.90 0.03 -15.06
N ILE A 278 -11.36 -0.98 -15.74
CA ILE A 278 -11.86 -2.35 -15.66
C ILE A 278 -11.06 -3.08 -14.58
N VAL A 279 -11.72 -3.41 -13.47
CA VAL A 279 -11.18 -4.28 -12.42
C VAL A 279 -11.76 -5.68 -12.63
N ALA A 280 -10.91 -6.63 -13.00
CA ALA A 280 -11.30 -8.05 -13.09
C ALA A 280 -11.00 -8.72 -11.74
N ILE A 281 -12.02 -9.33 -11.14
CA ILE A 281 -11.87 -10.21 -9.97
C ILE A 281 -12.09 -11.64 -10.47
N ASP A 282 -11.10 -12.51 -10.34
CA ASP A 282 -11.23 -13.93 -10.61
C ASP A 282 -11.77 -14.62 -9.36
N TYR A 283 -12.94 -15.21 -9.44
CA TYR A 283 -13.54 -16.00 -8.38
C TYR A 283 -13.54 -17.46 -8.81
N ASP A 284 -12.81 -18.30 -8.11
CA ASP A 284 -12.85 -19.76 -8.27
C ASP A 284 -13.90 -20.33 -7.31
N PRO A 285 -15.04 -20.86 -7.82
CA PRO A 285 -16.08 -21.43 -6.96
C PRO A 285 -15.73 -22.84 -6.43
N SER A 286 -14.52 -23.35 -6.71
CA SER A 286 -14.04 -24.67 -6.24
C SER A 286 -13.02 -24.58 -5.11
N ALA A 287 -12.72 -23.39 -4.57
CA ALA A 287 -11.86 -23.18 -3.42
C ALA A 287 -12.66 -23.09 -2.11
#